data_6ca62ea5e3e4cb21868ebf21c0f16b32
#
_entry.id   6ca62ea5e3e4cb21868ebf21c0f16b32
#
_cell.length_a   1.000
_cell.length_b   1.000
_cell.length_c   1.000
_cell.angle_alpha   90.00
_cell.angle_beta   90.00
_cell.angle_gamma   90.00
#
_symmetry.space_group_name_H-M   'P 1'
#
loop_
_entity.id
_entity.type
_entity.pdbx_description
1 polymer ?
#
loop_
_entity_poly.entity_id
_entity_poly.type
_entity_poly.pdbx_seq_one_letter_code
_entity_poly.pdbx_strand_id
1 'polypeptide(L)'
;MTITKQCVGIDISQDSFAACICFSESSQTLHFGETKHFKNDKSGFNQLVRWVRKQCEASVETVYLMEATGVYYERLAHHLHKLKQTVHVVLPNTSKHYFSSLNIKTKTDALDAKVLSQFGVERRHKVWQPPSPILLELRNLTRFYVQLQETKTALGNIMHSKESAHEVQSVILKSNRSLIKSIDKQIEVCKANIKKLISEEPGLNAKVKKVLTIKGVGLITVATIIAETLGFEHFHSIKQVVSYAGYDVVERQSGTSIKGKTRISKKGNRYIRNILYFPAMVSCRFNPELKTTYLRIIQNKPSKMVGQVAIQRKLLALIYTLWKNDSEYIEEYKKEVAPTIKAEATLDSSK
;
A
#
# COMPACT_ATOMS: atom_id res chain seq x y z
N MET A 1 -17.41 -36.04 -14.45
CA MET A 1 -16.88 -35.00 -13.51
C MET A 1 -17.21 -33.64 -14.12
N THR A 2 -18.01 -32.83 -13.39
CA THR A 2 -18.36 -31.49 -13.90
C THR A 2 -17.55 -30.47 -13.15
N ILE A 3 -16.54 -29.90 -13.84
CA ILE A 3 -15.70 -28.84 -13.31
C ILE A 3 -16.51 -27.54 -13.25
N THR A 4 -16.54 -26.89 -12.09
CA THR A 4 -17.28 -25.64 -11.87
C THR A 4 -16.36 -24.44 -11.73
N LYS A 5 -15.11 -24.64 -11.30
CA LYS A 5 -14.09 -23.60 -11.17
C LYS A 5 -12.71 -24.17 -11.52
N GLN A 6 -11.86 -23.34 -12.07
CA GLN A 6 -10.46 -23.67 -12.32
C GLN A 6 -9.57 -22.46 -12.11
N CYS A 7 -8.41 -22.68 -11.50
CA CYS A 7 -7.46 -21.64 -11.19
C CYS A 7 -6.02 -22.10 -11.42
N VAL A 8 -5.24 -21.23 -12.07
CA VAL A 8 -3.80 -21.37 -12.24
C VAL A 8 -3.12 -20.58 -11.13
N GLY A 9 -2.55 -21.26 -10.15
CA GLY A 9 -1.72 -20.64 -9.11
C GLY A 9 -0.30 -20.49 -9.61
N ILE A 10 0.30 -19.33 -9.38
CA ILE A 10 1.63 -19.00 -9.89
C ILE A 10 2.49 -18.45 -8.76
N ASP A 11 3.58 -19.15 -8.47
CA ASP A 11 4.66 -18.64 -7.62
C ASP A 11 5.80 -18.13 -8.51
N ILE A 12 6.12 -16.85 -8.38
CA ILE A 12 6.98 -16.14 -9.33
C ILE A 12 8.25 -15.58 -8.69
N SER A 13 9.38 -15.83 -9.33
CA SER A 13 10.69 -15.27 -8.99
C SER A 13 11.23 -14.39 -10.12
N GLN A 14 12.46 -13.92 -9.97
CA GLN A 14 13.11 -13.05 -10.95
C GLN A 14 13.24 -13.72 -12.32
N ASP A 15 13.72 -14.95 -12.38
CA ASP A 15 14.12 -15.60 -13.63
C ASP A 15 13.12 -16.67 -14.11
N SER A 16 12.30 -17.18 -13.20
CA SER A 16 11.36 -18.26 -13.47
C SER A 16 10.12 -18.18 -12.59
N PHE A 17 9.12 -19.00 -12.92
CA PHE A 17 7.95 -19.20 -12.09
C PHE A 17 7.44 -20.65 -12.20
N ALA A 18 6.84 -21.13 -11.11
CA ALA A 18 6.10 -22.38 -11.07
C ALA A 18 4.60 -22.10 -11.23
N ALA A 19 3.89 -22.95 -11.99
CA ALA A 19 2.44 -22.86 -12.15
C ALA A 19 1.80 -24.22 -11.93
N CYS A 20 0.70 -24.25 -11.18
CA CYS A 20 -0.13 -25.43 -10.94
C CYS A 20 -1.59 -25.09 -11.21
N ILE A 21 -2.37 -26.03 -11.72
CA ILE A 21 -3.80 -25.86 -11.96
C ILE A 21 -4.58 -26.61 -10.89
N CYS A 22 -5.54 -25.95 -10.29
CA CYS A 22 -6.53 -26.57 -9.40
C CYS A 22 -7.91 -26.51 -10.05
N PHE A 23 -8.61 -27.62 -10.03
CA PHE A 23 -9.98 -27.77 -10.50
C PHE A 23 -10.89 -28.04 -9.30
N SER A 24 -12.09 -27.46 -9.30
CA SER A 24 -13.13 -27.76 -8.33
C SER A 24 -14.36 -28.31 -9.04
N GLU A 25 -14.86 -29.42 -8.56
CA GLU A 25 -16.11 -30.02 -9.02
C GLU A 25 -17.32 -29.41 -8.30
N SER A 26 -18.50 -29.76 -8.78
CA SER A 26 -19.78 -29.43 -8.12
C SER A 26 -19.89 -29.99 -6.69
N SER A 27 -19.23 -31.12 -6.42
CA SER A 27 -19.06 -31.72 -5.09
C SER A 27 -18.10 -30.97 -4.15
N GLN A 28 -17.48 -29.89 -4.59
CA GLN A 28 -16.39 -29.18 -3.92
C GLN A 28 -15.08 -29.98 -3.76
N THR A 29 -14.99 -31.14 -4.41
CA THR A 29 -13.76 -31.93 -4.46
C THR A 29 -12.72 -31.19 -5.31
N LEU A 30 -11.48 -31.14 -4.83
CA LEU A 30 -10.37 -30.46 -5.50
C LEU A 30 -9.44 -31.46 -6.18
N HIS A 31 -9.13 -31.19 -7.43
CA HIS A 31 -8.16 -31.94 -8.22
C HIS A 31 -7.04 -31.03 -8.67
N PHE A 32 -5.81 -31.53 -8.62
CA PHE A 32 -4.63 -30.76 -9.01
C PHE A 32 -4.01 -31.39 -10.26
N GLY A 33 -3.70 -30.52 -11.22
CA GLY A 33 -2.86 -30.89 -12.35
C GLY A 33 -1.38 -30.94 -11.99
N GLU A 34 -0.56 -31.30 -12.96
CA GLU A 34 0.88 -31.27 -12.84
C GLU A 34 1.39 -29.85 -12.64
N THR A 35 2.41 -29.67 -11.77
CA THR A 35 3.12 -28.40 -11.63
C THR A 35 4.19 -28.28 -12.70
N LYS A 36 4.25 -27.15 -13.38
CA LYS A 36 5.20 -26.88 -14.44
C LYS A 36 5.97 -25.59 -14.20
N HIS A 37 7.27 -25.60 -14.58
CA HIS A 37 8.15 -24.45 -14.48
C HIS A 37 8.29 -23.74 -15.82
N PHE A 38 8.36 -22.40 -15.79
CA PHE A 38 8.48 -21.53 -16.95
C PHE A 38 9.51 -20.43 -16.69
N LYS A 39 10.12 -19.89 -17.75
CA LYS A 39 10.97 -18.69 -17.64
C LYS A 39 10.11 -17.44 -17.44
N ASN A 40 10.57 -16.50 -16.61
CA ASN A 40 9.89 -15.23 -16.40
C ASN A 40 10.18 -14.23 -17.54
N ASP A 41 9.91 -14.65 -18.77
CA ASP A 41 10.06 -13.88 -20.00
C ASP A 41 8.86 -14.08 -20.96
N LYS A 42 8.83 -13.33 -22.05
CA LYS A 42 7.75 -13.39 -23.04
C LYS A 42 7.54 -14.79 -23.62
N SER A 43 8.62 -15.58 -23.78
CA SER A 43 8.54 -16.96 -24.28
C SER A 43 7.83 -17.85 -23.28
N GLY A 44 8.25 -17.78 -22.00
CA GLY A 44 7.64 -18.56 -20.90
C GLY A 44 6.17 -18.17 -20.68
N PHE A 45 5.79 -16.89 -20.80
CA PHE A 45 4.40 -16.46 -20.72
C PHE A 45 3.52 -17.09 -21.82
N ASN A 46 4.03 -17.12 -23.06
CA ASN A 46 3.32 -17.76 -24.16
C ASN A 46 3.24 -19.29 -24.00
N GLN A 47 4.27 -19.91 -23.41
CA GLN A 47 4.26 -21.33 -23.08
C GLN A 47 3.23 -21.64 -21.99
N LEU A 48 3.14 -20.81 -20.94
CA LEU A 48 2.13 -20.92 -19.89
C LEU A 48 0.72 -20.90 -20.52
N VAL A 49 0.41 -19.88 -21.31
CA VAL A 49 -0.94 -19.72 -21.91
C VAL A 49 -1.30 -20.95 -22.78
N ARG A 50 -0.35 -21.44 -23.59
CA ARG A 50 -0.56 -22.64 -24.41
C ARG A 50 -0.76 -23.90 -23.57
N TRP A 51 -0.01 -24.05 -22.49
CA TRP A 51 -0.14 -25.16 -21.56
C TRP A 51 -1.47 -25.14 -20.85
N VAL A 52 -1.89 -23.99 -20.32
CA VAL A 52 -3.21 -23.82 -19.65
C VAL A 52 -4.36 -24.13 -20.59
N ARG A 53 -4.34 -23.67 -21.85
CA ARG A 53 -5.36 -23.97 -22.85
C ARG A 53 -5.52 -25.46 -23.17
N LYS A 54 -4.45 -26.24 -22.99
CA LYS A 54 -4.48 -27.71 -23.21
C LYS A 54 -5.04 -28.47 -22.00
N GLN A 55 -4.91 -27.91 -20.81
CA GLN A 55 -5.23 -28.58 -19.54
C GLN A 55 -6.58 -28.16 -18.96
N CYS A 56 -7.00 -26.94 -19.22
CA CYS A 56 -8.21 -26.36 -18.66
C CYS A 56 -9.45 -26.64 -19.52
N GLU A 57 -10.60 -26.76 -18.87
CA GLU A 57 -11.89 -26.91 -19.51
C GLU A 57 -12.29 -25.59 -20.19
N ALA A 58 -12.57 -25.66 -21.48
CA ALA A 58 -12.88 -24.46 -22.28
C ALA A 58 -14.20 -23.78 -21.90
N SER A 59 -15.14 -24.53 -21.36
CA SER A 59 -16.47 -24.05 -20.90
C SER A 59 -16.45 -23.33 -19.56
N VAL A 60 -15.33 -23.41 -18.81
CA VAL A 60 -15.18 -22.84 -17.46
C VAL A 60 -14.17 -21.70 -17.51
N GLU A 61 -14.51 -20.57 -16.89
CA GLU A 61 -13.56 -19.43 -16.77
C GLU A 61 -12.27 -19.85 -16.06
N THR A 62 -11.13 -19.57 -16.69
CA THR A 62 -9.81 -19.80 -16.11
C THR A 62 -9.32 -18.54 -15.41
N VAL A 63 -9.06 -18.67 -14.12
CA VAL A 63 -8.52 -17.59 -13.29
C VAL A 63 -7.03 -17.82 -13.04
N TYR A 64 -6.24 -16.75 -13.11
CA TYR A 64 -4.81 -16.78 -12.76
C TYR A 64 -4.59 -16.06 -11.45
N LEU A 65 -4.04 -16.73 -10.44
CA LEU A 65 -3.73 -16.14 -9.14
C LEU A 65 -2.23 -16.17 -8.86
N MET A 66 -1.68 -15.01 -8.51
CA MET A 66 -0.26 -14.87 -8.16
C MET A 66 -0.07 -13.96 -6.95
N GLU A 67 1.07 -14.12 -6.27
CA GLU A 67 1.46 -13.27 -5.16
C GLU A 67 2.23 -12.05 -5.67
N ALA A 68 1.99 -10.88 -5.05
CA ALA A 68 2.71 -9.64 -5.33
C ALA A 68 4.13 -9.65 -4.73
N THR A 69 4.98 -10.58 -5.20
CA THR A 69 6.38 -10.69 -4.75
C THR A 69 7.25 -9.69 -5.51
N GLY A 70 7.61 -8.60 -4.84
CA GLY A 70 8.40 -7.52 -5.44
C GLY A 70 7.73 -6.93 -6.69
N VAL A 71 8.50 -6.86 -7.79
CA VAL A 71 8.04 -6.37 -9.11
C VAL A 71 7.96 -7.50 -10.15
N TYR A 72 8.35 -8.72 -9.77
CA TYR A 72 8.55 -9.82 -10.71
C TYR A 72 7.25 -10.30 -11.36
N TYR A 73 6.12 -10.20 -10.65
CA TYR A 73 4.79 -10.58 -11.15
C TYR A 73 4.22 -9.60 -12.21
N GLU A 74 4.67 -8.35 -12.22
CA GLU A 74 4.06 -7.29 -13.03
C GLU A 74 4.06 -7.63 -14.53
N ARG A 75 5.19 -8.13 -15.06
CA ARG A 75 5.32 -8.46 -16.49
C ARG A 75 4.33 -9.53 -16.93
N LEU A 76 4.18 -10.59 -16.14
CA LEU A 76 3.23 -11.68 -16.42
C LEU A 76 1.79 -11.20 -16.25
N ALA A 77 1.47 -10.46 -15.19
CA ALA A 77 0.13 -9.92 -14.95
C ALA A 77 -0.32 -9.02 -16.11
N HIS A 78 0.54 -8.11 -16.56
CA HIS A 78 0.26 -7.27 -17.74
C HIS A 78 0.11 -8.09 -19.03
N HIS A 79 0.92 -9.14 -19.23
CA HIS A 79 0.82 -10.01 -20.40
C HIS A 79 -0.52 -10.75 -20.42
N LEU A 80 -0.93 -11.36 -19.33
CA LEU A 80 -2.20 -12.05 -19.19
C LEU A 80 -3.40 -11.10 -19.32
N HIS A 81 -3.32 -9.91 -18.74
CA HIS A 81 -4.36 -8.89 -18.87
C HIS A 81 -4.54 -8.44 -20.33
N LYS A 82 -3.44 -8.22 -21.09
CA LYS A 82 -3.51 -7.91 -22.52
C LYS A 82 -4.19 -9.01 -23.35
N LEU A 83 -4.08 -10.26 -22.90
CA LEU A 83 -4.76 -11.41 -23.49
C LEU A 83 -6.20 -11.59 -22.97
N LYS A 84 -6.74 -10.61 -22.22
CA LYS A 84 -8.08 -10.62 -21.63
C LYS A 84 -8.32 -11.81 -20.68
N GLN A 85 -7.26 -12.29 -20.00
CA GLN A 85 -7.37 -13.32 -18.98
C GLN A 85 -7.76 -12.70 -17.64
N THR A 86 -8.51 -13.42 -16.83
CA THR A 86 -8.88 -13.01 -15.46
C THR A 86 -7.70 -13.25 -14.52
N VAL A 87 -7.09 -12.17 -14.08
CA VAL A 87 -5.90 -12.18 -13.21
C VAL A 87 -6.25 -11.68 -11.83
N HIS A 88 -5.79 -12.37 -10.81
CA HIS A 88 -5.83 -11.95 -9.41
C HIS A 88 -4.41 -11.84 -8.86
N VAL A 89 -4.11 -10.73 -8.19
CA VAL A 89 -2.83 -10.51 -7.52
C VAL A 89 -3.12 -10.30 -6.04
N VAL A 90 -2.58 -11.19 -5.20
CA VAL A 90 -2.77 -11.15 -3.75
C VAL A 90 -1.52 -10.63 -3.05
N LEU A 91 -1.73 -9.95 -1.93
CA LEU A 91 -0.61 -9.47 -1.11
C LEU A 91 0.05 -10.63 -0.35
N PRO A 92 1.38 -10.60 -0.13
CA PRO A 92 2.11 -11.65 0.59
C PRO A 92 1.58 -11.98 1.99
N ASN A 93 1.02 -11.00 2.69
CA ASN A 93 0.39 -11.27 3.99
C ASN A 93 -0.90 -12.08 3.85
N THR A 94 -1.65 -11.87 2.79
CA THR A 94 -2.93 -12.58 2.54
C THR A 94 -2.67 -14.04 2.18
N SER A 95 -1.73 -14.30 1.25
CA SER A 95 -1.31 -15.66 0.90
C SER A 95 -0.70 -16.37 2.11
N LYS A 96 0.20 -15.72 2.87
CA LYS A 96 0.80 -16.27 4.09
C LYS A 96 -0.24 -16.76 5.11
N HIS A 97 -1.31 -15.98 5.36
CA HIS A 97 -2.36 -16.41 6.28
C HIS A 97 -3.12 -17.63 5.77
N TYR A 98 -3.37 -17.69 4.46
CA TYR A 98 -3.99 -18.85 3.85
C TYR A 98 -3.08 -20.08 3.93
N PHE A 99 -1.80 -19.98 3.58
CA PHE A 99 -0.80 -21.05 3.74
C PHE A 99 -0.74 -21.57 5.18
N SER A 100 -0.73 -20.66 6.16
CA SER A 100 -0.72 -21.05 7.58
C SER A 100 -1.98 -21.81 7.99
N SER A 101 -3.13 -21.54 7.39
CA SER A 101 -4.39 -22.25 7.70
C SER A 101 -4.38 -23.69 7.22
N LEU A 102 -3.57 -24.02 6.22
CA LEU A 102 -3.42 -25.39 5.69
C LEU A 102 -2.41 -26.23 6.49
N ASN A 103 -1.74 -25.65 7.48
CA ASN A 103 -0.74 -26.31 8.33
C ASN A 103 0.40 -27.02 7.55
N ILE A 104 0.76 -26.47 6.39
CA ILE A 104 1.82 -27.00 5.52
C ILE A 104 3.17 -26.60 6.09
N LYS A 105 4.04 -27.60 6.32
CA LYS A 105 5.39 -27.39 6.91
C LYS A 105 6.50 -27.23 5.86
N THR A 106 6.31 -27.82 4.69
CA THR A 106 7.29 -27.80 3.60
C THR A 106 7.07 -26.57 2.72
N LYS A 107 8.14 -25.96 2.27
CA LYS A 107 8.09 -24.82 1.34
C LYS A 107 8.92 -25.15 0.10
N THR A 108 8.26 -25.19 -1.06
CA THR A 108 8.87 -25.28 -2.40
C THR A 108 8.02 -24.48 -3.38
N ASP A 109 8.62 -23.93 -4.43
CA ASP A 109 7.89 -23.15 -5.45
C ASP A 109 6.73 -23.93 -6.06
N ALA A 110 6.90 -25.25 -6.26
CA ALA A 110 5.85 -26.13 -6.75
C ALA A 110 4.67 -26.24 -5.78
N LEU A 111 4.95 -26.34 -4.48
CA LEU A 111 3.92 -26.41 -3.46
C LEU A 111 3.24 -25.05 -3.28
N ASP A 112 4.01 -23.98 -3.35
CA ASP A 112 3.47 -22.61 -3.24
C ASP A 112 2.54 -22.31 -4.42
N ALA A 113 2.89 -22.69 -5.66
CA ALA A 113 2.01 -22.62 -6.83
C ALA A 113 0.73 -23.45 -6.66
N LYS A 114 0.85 -24.68 -6.11
CA LYS A 114 -0.29 -25.55 -5.83
C LYS A 114 -1.24 -24.92 -4.81
N VAL A 115 -0.72 -24.38 -3.71
CA VAL A 115 -1.53 -23.71 -2.67
C VAL A 115 -2.18 -22.43 -3.19
N LEU A 116 -1.48 -21.66 -4.03
CA LEU A 116 -2.06 -20.49 -4.69
C LEU A 116 -3.21 -20.87 -5.62
N SER A 117 -3.09 -21.99 -6.37
CA SER A 117 -4.19 -22.45 -7.22
C SER A 117 -5.42 -22.87 -6.43
N GLN A 118 -5.24 -23.56 -5.31
CA GLN A 118 -6.32 -23.89 -4.36
C GLN A 118 -6.96 -22.63 -3.78
N PHE A 119 -6.14 -21.66 -3.36
CA PHE A 119 -6.64 -20.39 -2.82
C PHE A 119 -7.52 -19.65 -3.82
N GLY A 120 -7.15 -19.67 -5.11
CA GLY A 120 -7.94 -19.02 -6.18
C GLY A 120 -9.28 -19.70 -6.45
N VAL A 121 -9.39 -21.00 -6.25
CA VAL A 121 -10.64 -21.76 -6.39
C VAL A 121 -11.56 -21.59 -5.18
N GLU A 122 -11.00 -21.64 -3.97
CA GLU A 122 -11.79 -21.60 -2.71
C GLU A 122 -12.25 -20.18 -2.34
N ARG A 123 -11.52 -19.14 -2.71
CA ARG A 123 -11.80 -17.77 -2.31
C ARG A 123 -12.05 -16.86 -3.49
N ARG A 124 -12.93 -15.88 -3.31
CA ARG A 124 -13.13 -14.81 -4.29
C ARG A 124 -12.06 -13.74 -4.09
N HIS A 125 -11.39 -13.38 -5.17
CA HIS A 125 -10.39 -12.33 -5.20
C HIS A 125 -10.81 -11.18 -6.10
N LYS A 126 -10.27 -9.99 -5.88
CA LYS A 126 -10.46 -8.86 -6.80
C LYS A 126 -9.73 -9.14 -8.10
N VAL A 127 -10.38 -8.89 -9.22
CA VAL A 127 -9.72 -8.88 -10.53
C VAL A 127 -8.68 -7.76 -10.54
N TRP A 128 -7.44 -8.13 -10.89
CA TRP A 128 -6.35 -7.18 -11.01
C TRP A 128 -6.53 -6.32 -12.26
N GLN A 129 -6.35 -5.02 -12.09
CA GLN A 129 -6.30 -4.06 -13.17
C GLN A 129 -4.91 -3.43 -13.22
N PRO A 130 -4.35 -3.20 -14.41
CA PRO A 130 -3.07 -2.50 -14.53
C PRO A 130 -3.20 -1.10 -13.93
N PRO A 131 -2.30 -0.72 -13.03
CA PRO A 131 -2.31 0.63 -12.47
C PRO A 131 -2.05 1.67 -13.56
N SER A 132 -2.54 2.89 -13.36
CA SER A 132 -2.25 4.02 -14.24
C SER A 132 -0.73 4.19 -14.42
N PRO A 133 -0.21 4.25 -15.67
CA PRO A 133 1.21 4.43 -15.93
C PRO A 133 1.80 5.66 -15.23
N ILE A 134 1.04 6.76 -15.19
CA ILE A 134 1.44 8.02 -14.55
C ILE A 134 1.58 7.85 -13.04
N LEU A 135 0.64 7.15 -12.39
CA LEU A 135 0.73 6.89 -10.96
C LEU A 135 1.87 5.93 -10.61
N LEU A 136 2.21 5.00 -11.52
CA LEU A 136 3.40 4.14 -11.38
C LEU A 136 4.69 4.95 -11.50
N GLU A 137 4.79 5.82 -12.50
CA GLU A 137 5.94 6.72 -12.67
C GLU A 137 6.09 7.64 -11.46
N LEU A 138 5.00 8.25 -11.01
CA LEU A 138 4.97 9.07 -9.81
C LEU A 138 5.44 8.30 -8.58
N ARG A 139 5.04 7.02 -8.44
CA ARG A 139 5.49 6.14 -7.35
C ARG A 139 6.99 5.87 -7.42
N ASN A 140 7.52 5.63 -8.60
CA ASN A 140 8.96 5.42 -8.78
C ASN A 140 9.75 6.68 -8.42
N LEU A 141 9.32 7.85 -8.88
CA LEU A 141 9.94 9.13 -8.56
C LEU A 141 9.88 9.45 -7.05
N THR A 142 8.72 9.27 -6.41
CA THR A 142 8.57 9.55 -4.97
C THR A 142 9.38 8.59 -4.11
N ARG A 143 9.48 7.32 -4.49
CA ARG A 143 10.34 6.34 -3.81
C ARG A 143 11.83 6.65 -3.99
N PHE A 144 12.22 7.06 -5.20
CA PHE A 144 13.59 7.50 -5.46
C PHE A 144 13.95 8.74 -4.64
N TYR A 145 13.02 9.71 -4.55
CA TYR A 145 13.18 10.86 -3.65
C TYR A 145 13.43 10.43 -2.19
N VAL A 146 12.65 9.48 -1.66
CA VAL A 146 12.85 8.97 -0.30
C VAL A 146 14.21 8.29 -0.16
N GLN A 147 14.63 7.49 -1.14
CA GLN A 147 15.95 6.85 -1.15
C GLN A 147 17.08 7.87 -1.12
N LEU A 148 17.00 8.93 -1.92
CA LEU A 148 17.98 10.03 -1.90
C LEU A 148 18.06 10.71 -0.53
N GLN A 149 16.91 10.96 0.11
CA GLN A 149 16.86 11.56 1.46
C GLN A 149 17.46 10.63 2.53
N GLU A 150 17.16 9.34 2.48
CA GLU A 150 17.73 8.33 3.39
C GLU A 150 19.25 8.25 3.21
N THR A 151 19.76 8.25 1.97
CA THR A 151 21.19 8.24 1.66
C THR A 151 21.89 9.52 2.14
N LYS A 152 21.28 10.69 1.90
CA LYS A 152 21.80 11.96 2.40
C LYS A 152 21.94 11.96 3.93
N THR A 153 20.89 11.47 4.61
CA THR A 153 20.89 11.39 6.08
C THR A 153 21.98 10.45 6.59
N ALA A 154 22.14 9.27 5.96
CA ALA A 154 23.19 8.32 6.33
C ALA A 154 24.60 8.93 6.16
N LEU A 155 24.87 9.59 5.04
CA LEU A 155 26.15 10.28 4.82
C LEU A 155 26.37 11.43 5.80
N GLY A 156 25.32 12.19 6.13
CA GLY A 156 25.37 13.25 7.15
C GLY A 156 25.74 12.73 8.53
N ASN A 157 25.15 11.61 8.94
CA ASN A 157 25.46 10.95 10.21
C ASN A 157 26.91 10.42 10.26
N ILE A 158 27.37 9.82 9.14
CA ILE A 158 28.77 9.38 9.00
C ILE A 158 29.72 10.58 9.11
N MET A 159 29.39 11.68 8.45
CA MET A 159 30.20 12.90 8.48
C MET A 159 30.29 13.46 9.91
N HIS A 160 29.14 13.60 10.59
CA HIS A 160 29.10 14.08 11.97
C HIS A 160 29.93 13.19 12.91
N SER A 161 29.82 11.85 12.78
CA SER A 161 30.64 10.92 13.57
C SER A 161 32.13 11.08 13.29
N LYS A 162 32.54 11.29 12.04
CA LYS A 162 33.94 11.50 11.66
C LYS A 162 34.48 12.85 12.16
N GLU A 163 33.67 13.90 12.09
CA GLU A 163 34.06 15.24 12.61
C GLU A 163 34.24 15.25 14.13
N SER A 164 33.55 14.32 14.84
CA SER A 164 33.67 14.16 16.30
C SER A 164 34.81 13.22 16.72
N ALA A 165 35.54 12.61 15.79
CA ALA A 165 36.65 11.70 16.08
C ALA A 165 37.93 12.47 16.43
N HIS A 166 38.84 11.86 17.19
CA HIS A 166 40.13 12.45 17.60
C HIS A 166 41.04 12.78 16.39
N GLU A 167 41.08 11.88 15.42
CA GLU A 167 41.78 12.08 14.16
C GLU A 167 40.78 12.14 12.98
N VAL A 168 40.82 13.29 12.30
CA VAL A 168 39.92 13.56 11.18
C VAL A 168 40.68 13.60 9.87
N GLN A 169 40.39 12.64 8.97
CA GLN A 169 40.94 12.62 7.63
C GLN A 169 40.20 13.59 6.70
N SER A 170 40.81 14.73 6.41
CA SER A 170 40.20 15.80 5.60
C SER A 170 39.72 15.34 4.21
N VAL A 171 40.38 14.36 3.60
CA VAL A 171 40.04 13.79 2.30
C VAL A 171 38.68 13.11 2.35
N ILE A 172 38.40 12.33 3.42
CA ILE A 172 37.10 11.63 3.59
C ILE A 172 35.97 12.66 3.77
N LEU A 173 36.18 13.70 4.58
CA LEU A 173 35.20 14.77 4.78
C LEU A 173 34.88 15.52 3.49
N LYS A 174 35.93 15.87 2.70
CA LYS A 174 35.75 16.54 1.40
C LYS A 174 34.96 15.67 0.43
N SER A 175 35.25 14.36 0.36
CA SER A 175 34.55 13.41 -0.48
C SER A 175 33.07 13.29 -0.07
N ASN A 176 32.77 13.11 1.22
CA ASN A 176 31.39 13.02 1.71
C ASN A 176 30.58 14.32 1.45
N ARG A 177 31.19 15.48 1.63
CA ARG A 177 30.56 16.78 1.29
C ARG A 177 30.23 16.88 -0.21
N SER A 178 31.12 16.40 -1.07
CA SER A 178 30.89 16.38 -2.52
C SER A 178 29.72 15.43 -2.88
N LEU A 179 29.67 14.23 -2.29
CA LEU A 179 28.56 13.30 -2.47
C LEU A 179 27.22 13.89 -2.01
N ILE A 180 27.19 14.53 -0.83
CA ILE A 180 25.98 15.16 -0.32
C ILE A 180 25.50 16.26 -1.27
N LYS A 181 26.40 17.12 -1.79
CA LYS A 181 26.06 18.14 -2.80
C LYS A 181 25.48 17.53 -4.08
N SER A 182 26.02 16.40 -4.54
CA SER A 182 25.50 15.69 -5.70
C SER A 182 24.09 15.15 -5.44
N ILE A 183 23.87 14.55 -4.26
CA ILE A 183 22.54 14.05 -3.85
C ILE A 183 21.55 15.20 -3.77
N ASP A 184 21.94 16.37 -3.23
CA ASP A 184 21.06 17.54 -3.17
C ASP A 184 20.61 17.99 -4.56
N LYS A 185 21.51 18.01 -5.54
CA LYS A 185 21.14 18.29 -6.94
C LYS A 185 20.14 17.27 -7.48
N GLN A 186 20.34 15.98 -7.22
CA GLN A 186 19.42 14.93 -7.65
C GLN A 186 18.04 15.03 -6.98
N ILE A 187 18.00 15.44 -5.71
CA ILE A 187 16.75 15.70 -4.99
C ILE A 187 15.96 16.82 -5.69
N GLU A 188 16.60 17.92 -6.07
CA GLU A 188 15.91 19.03 -6.75
C GLU A 188 15.43 18.61 -8.16
N VAL A 189 16.24 17.87 -8.92
CA VAL A 189 15.82 17.30 -10.20
C VAL A 189 14.62 16.38 -10.03
N CYS A 190 14.64 15.51 -9.01
CA CYS A 190 13.52 14.61 -8.73
C CYS A 190 12.24 15.38 -8.38
N LYS A 191 12.32 16.43 -7.54
CA LYS A 191 11.19 17.30 -7.21
C LYS A 191 10.62 17.99 -8.45
N ALA A 192 11.50 18.50 -9.32
CA ALA A 192 11.08 19.13 -10.58
C ALA A 192 10.34 18.16 -11.49
N ASN A 193 10.82 16.92 -11.63
CA ASN A 193 10.15 15.88 -12.42
C ASN A 193 8.78 15.48 -11.82
N ILE A 194 8.69 15.34 -10.49
CA ILE A 194 7.40 15.09 -9.81
C ILE A 194 6.40 16.23 -10.11
N LYS A 195 6.85 17.48 -9.99
CA LYS A 195 6.02 18.65 -10.27
C LYS A 195 5.57 18.68 -11.74
N LYS A 196 6.49 18.42 -12.67
CA LYS A 196 6.24 18.37 -14.11
C LYS A 196 5.19 17.30 -14.43
N LEU A 197 5.41 16.06 -13.97
CA LEU A 197 4.50 14.93 -14.21
C LEU A 197 3.07 15.22 -13.73
N ILE A 198 2.92 15.84 -12.55
CA ILE A 198 1.60 16.23 -12.02
C ILE A 198 0.98 17.34 -12.86
N SER A 199 1.78 18.33 -13.33
CA SER A 199 1.27 19.47 -14.09
C SER A 199 0.84 19.11 -15.52
N GLU A 200 1.42 18.08 -16.11
CA GLU A 200 1.10 17.57 -17.45
C GLU A 200 -0.25 16.82 -17.49
N GLU A 201 -0.78 16.42 -16.33
CA GLU A 201 -2.07 15.76 -16.20
C GLU A 201 -3.13 16.68 -15.53
N PRO A 202 -3.99 17.34 -16.32
CA PRO A 202 -4.91 18.35 -15.80
C PRO A 202 -5.83 17.85 -14.67
N GLY A 203 -6.37 16.63 -14.80
CA GLY A 203 -7.24 16.03 -13.80
C GLY A 203 -6.53 15.71 -12.49
N LEU A 204 -5.29 15.19 -12.56
CA LEU A 204 -4.44 14.94 -11.42
C LEU A 204 -4.03 16.25 -10.75
N ASN A 205 -3.61 17.24 -11.53
CA ASN A 205 -3.17 18.54 -11.04
C ASN A 205 -4.28 19.28 -10.29
N ALA A 206 -5.49 19.29 -10.83
CA ALA A 206 -6.65 19.90 -10.19
C ALA A 206 -6.92 19.28 -8.80
N LYS A 207 -6.96 17.96 -8.70
CA LYS A 207 -7.14 17.25 -7.43
C LYS A 207 -5.99 17.49 -6.44
N VAL A 208 -4.76 17.47 -6.92
CA VAL A 208 -3.56 17.76 -6.09
C VAL A 208 -3.64 19.17 -5.51
N LYS A 209 -4.02 20.19 -6.31
CA LYS A 209 -4.17 21.56 -5.84
C LYS A 209 -5.20 21.68 -4.69
N LYS A 210 -6.33 20.97 -4.78
CA LYS A 210 -7.34 20.93 -3.73
C LYS A 210 -6.80 20.34 -2.42
N VAL A 211 -6.00 19.28 -2.49
CA VAL A 211 -5.38 18.69 -1.29
C VAL A 211 -4.28 19.59 -0.70
N LEU A 212 -3.58 20.35 -1.54
CA LEU A 212 -2.55 21.30 -1.10
C LEU A 212 -3.09 22.50 -0.29
N THR A 213 -4.40 22.70 -0.25
CA THR A 213 -5.02 23.70 0.63
C THR A 213 -4.89 23.36 2.12
N ILE A 214 -4.55 22.11 2.46
CA ILE A 214 -4.25 21.70 3.85
C ILE A 214 -2.95 22.37 4.31
N LYS A 215 -3.02 23.25 5.30
CA LYS A 215 -1.84 23.92 5.87
C LYS A 215 -0.84 22.91 6.43
N GLY A 216 0.39 22.97 5.95
CA GLY A 216 1.48 22.09 6.36
C GLY A 216 1.67 20.84 5.51
N VAL A 217 0.84 20.63 4.49
CA VAL A 217 0.99 19.52 3.53
C VAL A 217 1.58 20.03 2.22
N GLY A 218 2.77 19.54 1.85
CA GLY A 218 3.47 19.93 0.63
C GLY A 218 3.25 18.99 -0.55
N LEU A 219 3.64 19.44 -1.75
CA LEU A 219 3.46 18.69 -3.01
C LEU A 219 4.02 17.27 -2.94
N ILE A 220 5.24 17.09 -2.42
CA ILE A 220 5.87 15.77 -2.32
C ILE A 220 5.08 14.83 -1.40
N THR A 221 4.48 15.37 -0.34
CA THR A 221 3.62 14.59 0.56
C THR A 221 2.38 14.08 -0.16
N VAL A 222 1.68 14.97 -0.87
CA VAL A 222 0.49 14.60 -1.65
C VAL A 222 0.88 13.61 -2.75
N ALA A 223 1.91 13.90 -3.52
CA ALA A 223 2.40 13.05 -4.59
C ALA A 223 2.73 11.62 -4.08
N THR A 224 3.45 11.52 -2.95
CA THR A 224 3.79 10.21 -2.37
C THR A 224 2.53 9.44 -1.95
N ILE A 225 1.58 10.08 -1.26
CA ILE A 225 0.37 9.41 -0.80
C ILE A 225 -0.48 8.93 -1.98
N ILE A 226 -0.68 9.79 -2.98
CA ILE A 226 -1.46 9.45 -4.18
C ILE A 226 -0.80 8.33 -4.97
N ALA A 227 0.52 8.39 -5.14
CA ALA A 227 1.28 7.35 -5.84
C ALA A 227 1.22 6.00 -5.10
N GLU A 228 1.43 5.99 -3.79
CA GLU A 228 1.43 4.76 -2.98
C GLU A 228 0.03 4.14 -2.84
N THR A 229 -1.01 4.94 -2.95
CA THR A 229 -2.41 4.48 -2.90
C THR A 229 -3.04 4.29 -4.29
N LEU A 230 -2.29 4.55 -5.37
CA LEU A 230 -2.78 4.56 -6.75
C LEU A 230 -4.05 5.41 -6.90
N GLY A 231 -4.01 6.66 -6.39
CA GLY A 231 -5.15 7.56 -6.43
C GLY A 231 -6.33 7.15 -5.55
N PHE A 232 -6.11 6.30 -4.57
CA PHE A 232 -7.13 5.69 -3.71
C PHE A 232 -8.21 4.87 -4.46
N GLU A 233 -7.93 4.39 -5.68
CA GLU A 233 -8.92 3.66 -6.50
C GLU A 233 -9.46 2.42 -5.80
N HIS A 234 -8.59 1.71 -5.06
CA HIS A 234 -8.94 0.46 -4.39
C HIS A 234 -9.42 0.63 -2.94
N PHE A 235 -9.58 1.88 -2.48
CA PHE A 235 -10.00 2.17 -1.11
C PHE A 235 -11.42 2.72 -1.05
N HIS A 236 -12.26 2.08 -0.23
CA HIS A 236 -13.67 2.42 -0.06
C HIS A 236 -13.95 3.06 1.31
N SER A 237 -12.99 3.09 2.21
CA SER A 237 -13.14 3.70 3.54
C SER A 237 -11.83 4.20 4.12
N ILE A 238 -11.92 5.19 5.00
CA ILE A 238 -10.79 5.70 5.79
C ILE A 238 -10.11 4.58 6.58
N LYS A 239 -10.88 3.60 7.10
CA LYS A 239 -10.33 2.46 7.85
C LYS A 239 -9.37 1.63 7.02
N GLN A 240 -9.68 1.38 5.74
CA GLN A 240 -8.82 0.64 4.83
C GLN A 240 -7.52 1.40 4.54
N VAL A 241 -7.57 2.71 4.31
CA VAL A 241 -6.39 3.56 4.08
C VAL A 241 -5.49 3.61 5.31
N VAL A 242 -6.09 3.76 6.50
CA VAL A 242 -5.39 3.77 7.79
C VAL A 242 -4.67 2.44 8.05
N SER A 243 -5.34 1.32 7.77
CA SER A 243 -4.75 -0.02 7.90
C SER A 243 -3.64 -0.24 6.85
N TYR A 244 -3.86 0.18 5.60
CA TYR A 244 -2.85 0.11 4.55
C TYR A 244 -1.57 0.89 4.90
N ALA A 245 -1.71 2.04 5.57
CA ALA A 245 -0.58 2.80 6.08
C ALA A 245 0.03 2.21 7.37
N GLY A 246 -0.63 1.24 8.02
CA GLY A 246 -0.18 0.63 9.27
C GLY A 246 -0.36 1.52 10.51
N TYR A 247 -1.37 2.40 10.49
CA TYR A 247 -1.81 3.22 11.63
C TYR A 247 -2.96 2.58 12.41
N ASP A 248 -3.40 1.39 12.04
CA ASP A 248 -4.34 0.60 12.82
C ASP A 248 -3.76 0.24 14.18
N VAL A 249 -4.62 0.23 15.17
CA VAL A 249 -4.24 -0.04 16.57
C VAL A 249 -4.26 -1.55 16.80
N VAL A 250 -3.18 -2.06 17.36
CA VAL A 250 -3.08 -3.46 17.79
C VAL A 250 -3.18 -3.50 19.30
N GLU A 251 -4.19 -4.22 19.78
CA GLU A 251 -4.38 -4.57 21.17
C GLU A 251 -4.07 -6.06 21.37
N ARG A 252 -3.36 -6.38 22.42
CA ARG A 252 -3.09 -7.75 22.84
C ARG A 252 -3.59 -7.90 24.27
N GLN A 253 -4.78 -8.49 24.39
CA GLN A 253 -5.37 -8.82 25.68
C GLN A 253 -5.82 -10.28 25.63
N SER A 254 -5.48 -11.03 26.66
CA SER A 254 -5.95 -12.40 26.85
C SER A 254 -6.20 -12.61 28.33
N GLY A 255 -7.46 -12.74 28.69
CA GLY A 255 -7.89 -12.89 30.08
C GLY A 255 -7.37 -11.76 30.99
N THR A 256 -7.05 -12.11 32.21
CA THR A 256 -6.50 -11.19 33.21
C THR A 256 -4.98 -11.07 33.18
N SER A 257 -4.28 -12.04 32.56
CA SER A 257 -2.81 -12.19 32.65
C SER A 257 -2.04 -11.44 31.57
N ILE A 258 -2.64 -11.17 30.39
CA ILE A 258 -1.95 -10.52 29.29
C ILE A 258 -2.60 -9.16 28.98
N LYS A 259 -1.92 -8.08 29.38
CA LYS A 259 -2.26 -6.69 29.00
C LYS A 259 -1.07 -6.07 28.25
N GLY A 260 -1.01 -6.26 26.93
CA GLY A 260 0.02 -5.63 26.10
C GLY A 260 -0.23 -4.14 25.92
N LYS A 261 0.85 -3.33 25.81
CA LYS A 261 0.74 -1.90 25.49
C LYS A 261 0.14 -1.73 24.08
N THR A 262 -0.93 -0.97 23.99
CA THR A 262 -1.58 -0.59 22.73
C THR A 262 -0.62 0.23 21.86
N ARG A 263 -0.45 -0.16 20.60
CA ARG A 263 0.43 0.51 19.64
C ARG A 263 -0.11 0.37 18.21
N ILE A 264 0.38 1.21 17.31
CA ILE A 264 0.08 1.03 15.88
C ILE A 264 0.75 -0.23 15.33
N SER A 265 0.11 -0.88 14.36
CA SER A 265 0.58 -2.16 13.79
C SER A 265 1.94 -2.04 13.11
N LYS A 266 2.22 -0.90 12.49
CA LYS A 266 3.33 -0.64 11.56
C LYS A 266 3.38 -1.66 10.38
N LYS A 267 2.41 -2.57 10.30
CA LYS A 267 2.24 -3.52 9.20
C LYS A 267 1.52 -2.81 8.07
N GLY A 268 2.27 -2.23 7.14
CA GLY A 268 1.72 -1.47 6.03
C GLY A 268 2.73 -0.55 5.38
N ASN A 269 2.26 0.37 4.54
CA ASN A 269 3.10 1.20 3.69
C ASN A 269 3.98 2.16 4.51
N ARG A 270 5.30 1.92 4.48
CA ARG A 270 6.28 2.75 5.22
C ARG A 270 6.44 4.14 4.62
N TYR A 271 6.29 4.28 3.29
CA TYR A 271 6.47 5.56 2.61
C TYR A 271 5.42 6.58 3.04
N ILE A 272 4.16 6.14 3.20
CA ILE A 272 3.08 6.99 3.73
C ILE A 272 3.39 7.44 5.16
N ARG A 273 3.86 6.55 6.03
CA ARG A 273 4.20 6.94 7.41
C ARG A 273 5.38 7.90 7.48
N ASN A 274 6.42 7.65 6.69
CA ASN A 274 7.61 8.50 6.66
C ASN A 274 7.29 9.89 6.14
N ILE A 275 6.55 9.99 5.02
CA ILE A 275 6.26 11.29 4.41
C ILE A 275 5.31 12.15 5.24
N LEU A 276 4.46 11.56 6.07
CA LEU A 276 3.53 12.29 6.94
C LEU A 276 4.16 12.81 8.24
N TYR A 277 5.40 12.42 8.55
CA TYR A 277 6.03 12.80 9.81
C TYR A 277 6.19 14.32 9.95
N PHE A 278 6.87 14.96 9.02
CA PHE A 278 7.06 16.41 9.05
C PHE A 278 5.77 17.21 8.81
N PRO A 279 4.91 16.87 7.85
CA PRO A 279 3.61 17.54 7.71
C PRO A 279 2.79 17.54 9.00
N ALA A 280 2.77 16.45 9.75
CA ALA A 280 2.05 16.41 11.01
C ALA A 280 2.65 17.35 12.07
N MET A 281 3.98 17.49 12.12
CA MET A 281 4.64 18.47 13.01
C MET A 281 4.31 19.92 12.61
N VAL A 282 4.34 20.21 11.32
CA VAL A 282 4.04 21.54 10.79
C VAL A 282 2.56 21.88 11.01
N SER A 283 1.66 20.96 10.70
CA SER A 283 0.24 21.15 10.89
C SER A 283 -0.14 21.41 12.35
N CYS A 284 0.54 20.79 13.33
CA CYS A 284 0.35 21.11 14.75
C CYS A 284 0.69 22.56 15.13
N ARG A 285 1.52 23.26 14.31
CA ARG A 285 1.88 24.66 14.55
C ARG A 285 0.91 25.62 13.89
N PHE A 286 0.44 25.29 12.70
CA PHE A 286 -0.28 26.24 11.82
C PHE A 286 -1.76 25.91 11.63
N ASN A 287 -2.24 24.75 12.09
CA ASN A 287 -3.66 24.39 12.04
C ASN A 287 -4.23 24.30 13.48
N PRO A 288 -5.13 25.21 13.88
CA PRO A 288 -5.66 25.29 15.24
C PRO A 288 -6.37 24.01 15.69
N GLU A 289 -7.16 23.37 14.82
CA GLU A 289 -7.89 22.13 15.15
C GLU A 289 -6.94 20.97 15.42
N LEU A 290 -5.91 20.81 14.58
CA LEU A 290 -4.91 19.75 14.75
C LEU A 290 -4.05 20.02 15.96
N LYS A 291 -3.71 21.29 16.25
CA LYS A 291 -3.01 21.69 17.48
C LYS A 291 -3.81 21.34 18.72
N THR A 292 -5.08 21.71 18.79
CA THR A 292 -5.97 21.38 19.90
C THR A 292 -6.07 19.86 20.10
N THR A 293 -6.26 19.11 19.02
CA THR A 293 -6.28 17.64 19.06
C THR A 293 -4.96 17.07 19.59
N TYR A 294 -3.84 17.57 19.11
CA TYR A 294 -2.50 17.14 19.54
C TYR A 294 -2.31 17.36 21.06
N LEU A 295 -2.56 18.59 21.52
CA LEU A 295 -2.41 18.97 22.94
C LEU A 295 -3.30 18.09 23.84
N ARG A 296 -4.57 17.89 23.47
CA ARG A 296 -5.48 17.01 24.22
C ARG A 296 -4.96 15.58 24.36
N ILE A 297 -4.35 15.04 23.29
CA ILE A 297 -3.84 13.67 23.30
C ILE A 297 -2.59 13.54 24.16
N ILE A 298 -1.66 14.51 24.11
CA ILE A 298 -0.39 14.42 24.84
C ILE A 298 -0.51 14.70 26.32
N GLN A 299 -1.57 15.39 26.78
CA GLN A 299 -1.79 15.66 28.22
C GLN A 299 -1.75 14.41 29.08
N ASN A 300 -2.32 13.30 28.58
CA ASN A 300 -2.47 12.04 29.33
C ASN A 300 -1.58 10.91 28.77
N LYS A 301 -0.51 11.23 28.03
CA LYS A 301 0.35 10.21 27.41
C LYS A 301 1.82 10.48 27.72
N PRO A 302 2.59 9.41 28.05
CA PRO A 302 3.99 9.55 28.45
C PRO A 302 4.91 10.00 27.29
N SER A 303 4.46 9.90 26.05
CA SER A 303 5.27 10.23 24.86
C SER A 303 4.52 11.13 23.91
N LYS A 304 5.15 12.25 23.54
CA LYS A 304 4.67 13.19 22.50
C LYS A 304 4.50 12.51 21.14
N MET A 305 5.20 11.41 20.89
CA MET A 305 5.10 10.63 19.64
C MET A 305 3.70 10.04 19.44
N VAL A 306 2.96 9.73 20.51
CA VAL A 306 1.57 9.23 20.41
C VAL A 306 0.67 10.28 19.76
N GLY A 307 0.79 11.55 20.21
CA GLY A 307 0.08 12.67 19.60
C GLY A 307 0.49 12.88 18.14
N GLN A 308 1.79 12.82 17.86
CA GLN A 308 2.32 12.96 16.51
C GLN A 308 1.74 11.94 15.54
N VAL A 309 1.70 10.65 15.94
CA VAL A 309 1.13 9.56 15.11
C VAL A 309 -0.39 9.74 14.93
N ALA A 310 -1.09 10.23 15.95
CA ALA A 310 -2.53 10.51 15.82
C ALA A 310 -2.81 11.63 14.79
N ILE A 311 -1.96 12.66 14.74
CA ILE A 311 -2.07 13.72 13.73
C ILE A 311 -1.72 13.20 12.33
N GLN A 312 -0.68 12.37 12.17
CA GLN A 312 -0.39 11.70 10.90
C GLN A 312 -1.61 10.93 10.37
N ARG A 313 -2.27 10.16 11.24
CA ARG A 313 -3.49 9.42 10.90
C ARG A 313 -4.64 10.36 10.51
N LYS A 314 -4.83 11.48 11.22
CA LYS A 314 -5.84 12.49 10.87
C LYS A 314 -5.56 13.14 9.52
N LEU A 315 -4.30 13.52 9.26
CA LEU A 315 -3.91 14.09 7.96
C LEU A 315 -4.15 13.11 6.81
N LEU A 316 -3.81 11.84 7.00
CA LEU A 316 -4.08 10.82 5.98
C LEU A 316 -5.58 10.68 5.69
N ALA A 317 -6.41 10.66 6.74
CA ALA A 317 -7.86 10.60 6.60
C ALA A 317 -8.41 11.85 5.89
N LEU A 318 -7.88 13.03 6.21
CA LEU A 318 -8.28 14.29 5.58
C LEU A 318 -7.90 14.31 4.09
N ILE A 319 -6.66 13.94 3.75
CA ILE A 319 -6.19 13.83 2.36
C ILE A 319 -7.09 12.87 1.56
N TYR A 320 -7.41 11.70 2.13
CA TYR A 320 -8.32 10.74 1.51
C TYR A 320 -9.71 11.34 1.26
N THR A 321 -10.27 12.02 2.26
CA THR A 321 -11.62 12.63 2.16
C THR A 321 -11.68 13.70 1.09
N LEU A 322 -10.71 14.64 1.08
CA LEU A 322 -10.65 15.70 0.07
C LEU A 322 -10.46 15.14 -1.34
N TRP A 323 -9.61 14.12 -1.47
CA TRP A 323 -9.39 13.46 -2.75
C TRP A 323 -10.63 12.75 -3.30
N LYS A 324 -11.37 12.03 -2.44
CA LYS A 324 -12.58 11.30 -2.85
C LYS A 324 -13.74 12.23 -3.16
N ASN A 325 -13.91 13.30 -2.38
CA ASN A 325 -14.99 14.27 -2.54
C ASN A 325 -14.65 15.36 -3.56
N ASP A 326 -13.43 15.35 -4.11
CA ASP A 326 -12.94 16.38 -5.02
C ASP A 326 -13.12 17.80 -4.46
N SER A 327 -12.85 17.99 -3.15
CA SER A 327 -13.10 19.22 -2.39
C SER A 327 -11.80 19.81 -1.83
N GLU A 328 -11.85 21.11 -1.50
CA GLU A 328 -10.79 21.84 -0.83
C GLU A 328 -10.91 21.75 0.69
N TYR A 329 -9.81 22.03 1.41
CA TYR A 329 -9.83 22.13 2.86
C TYR A 329 -10.42 23.48 3.29
N ILE A 330 -11.46 23.43 4.09
CA ILE A 330 -12.07 24.59 4.71
C ILE A 330 -11.73 24.58 6.20
N GLU A 331 -11.07 25.64 6.68
CA GLU A 331 -10.86 25.86 8.12
C GLU A 331 -12.24 26.07 8.79
N GLU A 332 -12.45 25.48 9.96
CA GLU A 332 -13.69 25.58 10.73
C GLU A 332 -14.94 24.97 10.06
N TYR A 333 -14.75 23.90 9.26
CA TYR A 333 -15.89 23.15 8.76
C TYR A 333 -16.70 22.57 9.92
N LYS A 334 -17.69 23.35 10.39
CA LYS A 334 -18.74 22.84 11.28
C LYS A 334 -19.70 22.02 10.42
N LYS A 335 -19.76 20.71 10.62
CA LYS A 335 -20.91 19.94 10.16
C LYS A 335 -22.15 20.61 10.76
N GLU A 336 -22.99 21.16 9.94
CA GLU A 336 -24.38 21.42 10.33
C GLU A 336 -24.94 20.05 10.73
N VAL A 337 -25.15 19.88 12.02
CA VAL A 337 -25.83 18.70 12.56
C VAL A 337 -27.23 18.76 11.99
N ALA A 338 -27.56 17.85 11.07
CA ALA A 338 -28.95 17.70 10.61
C ALA A 338 -29.84 17.66 11.85
N PRO A 339 -30.93 18.46 11.89
CA PRO A 339 -31.78 18.51 13.06
C PRO A 339 -32.28 17.08 13.35
N THR A 340 -31.95 16.58 14.52
CA THR A 340 -32.49 15.31 15.02
C THR A 340 -34.01 15.55 15.13
N ILE A 341 -34.79 14.94 14.24
CA ILE A 341 -36.22 14.85 14.36
C ILE A 341 -36.48 14.12 15.68
N LYS A 342 -36.77 14.87 16.73
CA LYS A 342 -37.36 14.32 17.95
C LYS A 342 -38.74 13.82 17.55
N ALA A 343 -38.87 12.48 17.47
CA ALA A 343 -40.19 11.86 17.47
C ALA A 343 -40.87 12.24 18.81
N GLU A 344 -41.78 13.16 18.76
CA GLU A 344 -42.74 13.40 19.86
C GLU A 344 -43.59 12.13 19.98
N ALA A 345 -43.26 11.33 20.97
CA ALA A 345 -44.17 10.28 21.43
C ALA A 345 -45.32 11.01 22.15
N THR A 346 -46.40 11.23 21.42
CA THR A 346 -47.70 11.56 22.02
C THR A 346 -48.15 10.34 22.81
N LEU A 347 -47.99 10.42 24.12
CA LEU A 347 -48.70 9.60 25.08
C LEU A 347 -50.20 9.98 24.97
N ASP A 348 -50.97 9.16 24.29
CA ASP A 348 -52.42 9.22 24.39
C ASP A 348 -52.83 8.36 25.59
N SER A 349 -53.09 9.05 26.69
CA SER A 349 -53.71 8.52 27.88
C SER A 349 -55.21 8.71 27.71
N SER A 350 -55.96 7.68 27.41
CA SER A 350 -57.34 7.57 27.86
C SER A 350 -57.98 6.21 27.52
N LYS A 351 -58.28 5.52 28.56
CA LYS A 351 -59.27 4.49 28.89
C LYS A 351 -58.73 3.10 29.10
#